data_80867a5e6a3577e995a68a85445a5be3
#
_entry.id   80867a5e6a3577e995a68a85445a5be3
#
_cell.length_a   1.000
_cell.length_b   1.000
_cell.length_c   1.000
_cell.angle_alpha   90.00
_cell.angle_beta   90.00
_cell.angle_gamma   90.00
#
_symmetry.space_group_name_H-M   'P 1'
#
loop_
_entity.id
_entity.type
_entity.pdbx_description
1 polymer ?
#
loop_
_entity_poly.entity_id
_entity_poly.type
_entity_poly.pdbx_seq_one_letter_code
_entity_poly.pdbx_strand_id
1 'polypeptide(L)'
;MKGKKLQGETQNLKPHIMRELQSLYDLSVPVGQLSTKELNERLIAVTEEIGREVAVYVDRKGRIIEISVGNTWTVDLPAVDARSEVRLSGVRCIHTHPSGDTELSDPDISSLRRLRFDAMAAIGRLAGESVGCLGFFTGEKEEDGTLEVQIFGPVRADHLNRIRLTPLIQSINRRLSRER
;
A
#
# COMPACT_ATOMS: atom_id res chain seq x y z
N MET A 1 1.89 -7.22 25.87
CA MET A 1 1.24 -6.93 24.57
C MET A 1 1.56 -8.08 23.64
N LYS A 2 0.56 -8.78 23.05
CA LYS A 2 0.82 -9.72 21.95
C LYS A 2 1.37 -8.90 20.79
N GLY A 3 2.60 -9.17 20.35
CA GLY A 3 3.19 -8.50 19.18
C GLY A 3 2.28 -8.70 17.96
N LYS A 4 2.17 -7.70 17.11
CA LYS A 4 1.46 -7.82 15.84
C LYS A 4 2.15 -8.89 15.01
N LYS A 5 1.37 -9.79 14.43
CA LYS A 5 1.88 -10.94 13.69
C LYS A 5 2.20 -10.54 12.24
N LEU A 6 3.35 -10.96 11.73
CA LEU A 6 3.63 -10.90 10.29
C LEU A 6 2.77 -11.93 9.56
N GLN A 7 2.30 -11.58 8.37
CA GLN A 7 1.47 -12.43 7.52
C GLN A 7 2.26 -12.96 6.32
N GLY A 8 1.67 -13.92 5.62
CA GLY A 8 2.22 -14.48 4.38
C GLY A 8 3.39 -15.43 4.59
N GLU A 9 4.32 -15.44 3.64
CA GLU A 9 5.42 -16.42 3.56
C GLU A 9 6.61 -16.02 4.45
N THR A 10 6.43 -16.10 5.75
CA THR A 10 7.48 -15.77 6.74
C THR A 10 8.41 -16.94 7.06
N GLN A 11 8.14 -18.13 6.50
CA GLN A 11 8.99 -19.30 6.72
C GLN A 11 10.38 -19.10 6.11
N ASN A 12 11.39 -19.58 6.81
CA ASN A 12 12.79 -19.50 6.40
C ASN A 12 13.40 -18.09 6.29
N LEU A 13 12.73 -17.08 6.85
CA LEU A 13 13.34 -15.78 7.02
C LEU A 13 14.39 -15.80 8.13
N LYS A 14 15.53 -15.16 7.87
CA LYS A 14 16.59 -15.03 8.87
C LYS A 14 16.09 -14.24 10.09
N PRO A 15 16.59 -14.53 11.31
CA PRO A 15 16.11 -13.86 12.52
C PRO A 15 16.24 -12.32 12.51
N HIS A 16 17.25 -11.77 11.83
CA HIS A 16 17.40 -10.32 11.74
C HIS A 16 16.35 -9.70 10.82
N ILE A 17 15.97 -10.37 9.71
CA ILE A 17 14.87 -9.93 8.83
C ILE A 17 13.55 -9.96 9.58
N MET A 18 13.28 -11.01 10.36
CA MET A 18 12.08 -11.08 11.19
C MET A 18 12.00 -9.92 12.18
N ARG A 19 13.14 -9.57 12.82
CA ARG A 19 13.21 -8.41 13.72
C ARG A 19 13.02 -7.10 12.98
N GLU A 20 13.63 -6.96 11.80
CA GLU A 20 13.49 -5.78 10.96
C GLU A 20 12.03 -5.55 10.56
N LEU A 21 11.38 -6.57 9.99
CA LEU A 21 9.96 -6.50 9.64
C LEU A 21 9.08 -6.19 10.85
N GLN A 22 9.36 -6.84 12.01
CA GLN A 22 8.60 -6.61 13.23
C GLN A 22 8.74 -5.16 13.72
N SER A 23 9.93 -4.57 13.60
CA SER A 23 10.20 -3.20 14.01
C SER A 23 9.52 -2.14 13.13
N LEU A 24 9.11 -2.49 11.90
CA LEU A 24 8.32 -1.57 11.08
C LEU A 24 6.98 -1.21 11.71
N TYR A 25 6.43 -2.07 12.57
CA TYR A 25 5.19 -1.75 13.30
C TYR A 25 5.33 -0.57 14.27
N ASP A 26 6.54 -0.22 14.66
CA ASP A 26 6.83 0.91 15.54
C ASP A 26 6.93 2.24 14.78
N LEU A 27 7.00 2.17 13.44
CA LEU A 27 6.96 3.36 12.59
C LEU A 27 5.55 3.94 12.52
N SER A 28 5.52 5.24 12.31
CA SER A 28 4.30 6.00 12.10
C SER A 28 4.44 6.85 10.84
N VAL A 29 3.47 6.75 9.95
CA VAL A 29 3.38 7.63 8.78
C VAL A 29 2.56 8.86 9.17
N PRO A 30 3.03 10.08 8.89
CA PRO A 30 2.25 11.28 9.20
C PRO A 30 0.85 11.22 8.59
N VAL A 31 -0.13 11.73 9.33
CA VAL A 31 -1.54 11.71 8.91
C VAL A 31 -1.68 12.41 7.55
N GLY A 32 -2.34 11.73 6.62
CA GLY A 32 -2.59 12.24 5.28
C GLY A 32 -1.44 12.12 4.29
N GLN A 33 -0.28 11.58 4.70
CA GLN A 33 0.80 11.22 3.78
C GLN A 33 0.69 9.76 3.34
N LEU A 34 1.22 9.44 2.15
CA LEU A 34 1.23 8.08 1.63
C LEU A 34 2.18 7.20 2.46
N SER A 35 3.42 7.61 2.59
CA SER A 35 4.51 6.88 3.24
C SER A 35 5.56 7.85 3.81
N THR A 36 6.67 7.32 4.30
CA THR A 36 7.85 8.08 4.71
C THR A 36 9.08 7.56 3.99
N LYS A 37 10.12 8.40 3.88
CA LYS A 37 11.41 7.98 3.32
C LYS A 37 11.97 6.77 4.08
N GLU A 38 11.93 6.82 5.42
CA GLU A 38 12.43 5.72 6.25
C GLU A 38 11.70 4.40 5.96
N LEU A 39 10.35 4.42 5.92
CA LEU A 39 9.59 3.23 5.62
C LEU A 39 9.92 2.67 4.24
N ASN A 40 10.00 3.53 3.22
CA ASN A 40 10.30 3.13 1.85
C ASN A 40 11.68 2.47 1.74
N GLU A 41 12.73 3.08 2.29
CA GLU A 41 14.09 2.55 2.23
C GLU A 41 14.20 1.20 2.95
N ARG A 42 13.56 1.06 4.09
CA ARG A 42 13.56 -0.20 4.85
C ARG A 42 12.81 -1.31 4.14
N LEU A 43 11.66 -1.02 3.51
CA LEU A 43 10.92 -1.98 2.71
C LEU A 43 11.74 -2.46 1.50
N ILE A 44 12.33 -1.53 0.76
CA ILE A 44 13.18 -1.83 -0.38
C ILE A 44 14.37 -2.71 0.05
N ALA A 45 15.08 -2.33 1.12
CA ALA A 45 16.23 -3.09 1.61
C ALA A 45 15.87 -4.52 2.02
N VAL A 46 14.75 -4.71 2.72
CA VAL A 46 14.27 -6.06 3.08
C VAL A 46 13.93 -6.85 1.84
N THR A 47 13.21 -6.27 0.89
CA THR A 47 12.83 -6.95 -0.38
C THR A 47 14.06 -7.36 -1.19
N GLU A 48 15.05 -6.48 -1.30
CA GLU A 48 16.34 -6.76 -1.98
C GLU A 48 17.08 -7.92 -1.30
N GLU A 49 17.06 -8.01 0.03
CA GLU A 49 17.73 -9.08 0.77
C GLU A 49 17.03 -10.43 0.66
N ILE A 50 15.69 -10.45 0.75
CA ILE A 50 14.94 -11.71 0.78
C ILE A 50 14.46 -12.20 -0.58
N GLY A 51 14.49 -11.34 -1.61
CA GLY A 51 13.98 -11.65 -2.95
C GLY A 51 12.47 -11.94 -2.98
N ARG A 52 11.71 -11.35 -2.05
CA ARG A 52 10.25 -11.51 -1.95
C ARG A 52 9.58 -10.15 -1.83
N GLU A 53 8.35 -10.08 -2.28
CA GLU A 53 7.51 -8.90 -2.03
C GLU A 53 7.29 -8.66 -0.53
N VAL A 54 7.25 -7.41 -0.16
CA VAL A 54 6.84 -6.98 1.18
C VAL A 54 5.75 -5.92 1.01
N ALA A 55 4.62 -6.13 1.65
CA ALA A 55 3.52 -5.18 1.68
C ALA A 55 3.26 -4.69 3.10
N VAL A 56 3.00 -3.39 3.22
CA VAL A 56 2.65 -2.73 4.47
C VAL A 56 1.30 -2.04 4.31
N TYR A 57 0.41 -2.30 5.25
CA TYR A 57 -0.92 -1.71 5.29
C TYR A 57 -1.00 -0.66 6.38
N VAL A 58 -1.38 0.55 6.00
CA VAL A 58 -1.37 1.73 6.88
C VAL A 58 -2.76 2.32 6.98
N ASP A 59 -3.25 2.54 8.20
CA ASP A 59 -4.56 3.19 8.42
C ASP A 59 -4.48 4.72 8.23
N ARG A 60 -5.64 5.39 8.25
CA ARG A 60 -5.72 6.85 8.10
C ARG A 60 -5.08 7.64 9.24
N LYS A 61 -4.82 6.99 10.38
CA LYS A 61 -4.09 7.57 11.51
C LYS A 61 -2.57 7.43 11.35
N GLY A 62 -2.12 6.79 10.27
CA GLY A 62 -0.71 6.57 9.97
C GLY A 62 -0.09 5.37 10.70
N ARG A 63 -0.89 4.53 11.33
CA ARG A 63 -0.40 3.33 12.02
C ARG A 63 -0.26 2.19 11.03
N ILE A 64 0.85 1.49 11.07
CA ILE A 64 1.03 0.23 10.37
C ILE A 64 0.19 -0.83 11.09
N ILE A 65 -0.82 -1.35 10.39
CA ILE A 65 -1.79 -2.29 10.95
C ILE A 65 -1.45 -3.73 10.59
N GLU A 66 -0.78 -3.94 9.44
CA GLU A 66 -0.37 -5.26 8.97
C GLU A 66 0.86 -5.17 8.09
N ILE A 67 1.67 -6.22 8.11
CA ILE A 67 2.84 -6.44 7.23
C ILE A 67 2.74 -7.85 6.68
N SER A 68 2.82 -7.98 5.37
CA SER A 68 2.79 -9.26 4.65
C SER A 68 4.06 -9.47 3.85
N VAL A 69 4.55 -10.71 3.82
CA VAL A 69 5.72 -11.13 3.05
C VAL A 69 5.32 -12.18 2.04
N GLY A 70 5.83 -12.07 0.81
CA GLY A 70 5.51 -12.99 -0.25
C GLY A 70 4.29 -12.56 -1.04
N ASN A 71 3.58 -13.50 -1.58
CA ASN A 71 2.48 -13.25 -2.50
C ASN A 71 1.35 -12.47 -1.81
N THR A 72 1.20 -11.18 -2.14
CA THR A 72 0.23 -10.26 -1.53
C THR A 72 -1.25 -10.59 -1.81
N TRP A 73 -1.48 -11.63 -2.58
CA TRP A 73 -2.79 -12.08 -3.06
C TRP A 73 -3.77 -12.57 -1.98
N THR A 74 -3.27 -12.89 -0.79
CA THR A 74 -4.04 -13.60 0.24
C THR A 74 -4.20 -12.83 1.53
N VAL A 75 -4.01 -11.51 1.52
CA VAL A 75 -4.22 -10.73 2.74
C VAL A 75 -5.70 -10.42 2.90
N ASP A 76 -6.39 -11.28 3.64
CA ASP A 76 -7.68 -10.96 4.20
C ASP A 76 -7.45 -9.94 5.33
N LEU A 77 -7.77 -8.69 5.06
CA LEU A 77 -7.83 -7.66 6.09
C LEU A 77 -9.25 -7.64 6.67
N PRO A 78 -9.50 -8.26 7.84
CA PRO A 78 -10.86 -8.39 8.39
C PRO A 78 -11.56 -7.05 8.59
N ALA A 79 -10.78 -5.99 8.77
CA ALA A 79 -11.31 -4.63 8.93
C ALA A 79 -11.81 -3.99 7.62
N VAL A 80 -11.51 -4.58 6.46
CA VAL A 80 -11.88 -4.04 5.13
C VAL A 80 -13.23 -4.59 4.67
N ASP A 81 -13.55 -5.83 5.02
CA ASP A 81 -14.78 -6.51 4.57
C ASP A 81 -16.08 -5.89 5.11
N ALA A 82 -16.02 -5.10 6.17
CA ALA A 82 -17.19 -4.54 6.84
C ALA A 82 -17.63 -3.17 6.32
N ARG A 83 -17.04 -2.66 5.22
CA ARG A 83 -17.29 -1.27 4.78
C ARG A 83 -18.29 -1.19 3.63
N SER A 84 -19.11 -0.13 3.67
CA SER A 84 -20.13 0.13 2.67
C SER A 84 -19.51 0.37 1.27
N GLU A 85 -20.24 -0.01 0.22
CA GLU A 85 -19.82 0.16 -1.18
C GLU A 85 -19.58 1.62 -1.62
N VAL A 86 -20.01 2.57 -0.82
CA VAL A 86 -19.88 4.01 -1.11
C VAL A 86 -18.69 4.67 -0.40
N ARG A 87 -17.81 3.91 0.24
CA ARG A 87 -16.66 4.44 0.95
C ARG A 87 -15.41 3.62 0.69
N LEU A 88 -14.28 4.30 0.66
CA LEU A 88 -12.98 3.65 0.67
C LEU A 88 -12.72 2.98 2.04
N SER A 89 -11.86 1.96 2.04
CA SER A 89 -11.63 1.09 3.20
C SER A 89 -10.96 1.78 4.39
N GLY A 90 -10.29 2.90 4.17
CA GLY A 90 -9.53 3.59 5.22
C GLY A 90 -8.14 3.01 5.44
N VAL A 91 -7.67 2.22 4.49
CA VAL A 91 -6.36 1.58 4.48
C VAL A 91 -5.67 1.89 3.16
N ARG A 92 -4.39 2.18 3.19
CA ARG A 92 -3.53 2.24 2.02
C ARG A 92 -2.49 1.13 2.06
N CYS A 93 -2.13 0.60 0.90
CA CYS A 93 -1.12 -0.42 0.72
C CYS A 93 0.15 0.21 0.13
N ILE A 94 1.29 -0.09 0.70
CA ILE A 94 2.61 0.20 0.12
C ILE A 94 3.33 -1.13 0.00
N HIS A 95 3.78 -1.48 -1.20
CA HIS A 95 4.48 -2.74 -1.43
C HIS A 95 5.69 -2.56 -2.34
N THR A 96 6.51 -3.59 -2.38
CA THR A 96 7.74 -3.66 -3.16
C THR A 96 7.75 -4.91 -4.01
N HIS A 97 8.37 -4.85 -5.20
CA HIS A 97 8.59 -6.01 -6.04
C HIS A 97 10.05 -6.47 -5.98
N PRO A 98 10.34 -7.79 -5.95
CA PRO A 98 11.71 -8.32 -5.95
C PRO A 98 12.52 -7.91 -7.17
N SER A 99 11.86 -7.70 -8.31
CA SER A 99 12.47 -7.20 -9.55
C SER A 99 12.94 -5.75 -9.46
N GLY A 100 12.52 -5.02 -8.42
CA GLY A 100 12.71 -3.56 -8.35
C GLY A 100 11.77 -2.77 -9.26
N ASP A 101 10.89 -3.46 -10.01
CA ASP A 101 9.84 -2.85 -10.79
C ASP A 101 8.86 -2.08 -9.90
N THR A 102 8.38 -0.96 -10.37
CA THR A 102 7.45 -0.09 -9.64
C THR A 102 6.10 0.06 -10.34
N GLU A 103 5.86 -0.66 -11.42
CA GLU A 103 4.57 -0.68 -12.07
C GLU A 103 3.56 -1.45 -11.21
N LEU A 104 2.34 -0.92 -11.14
CA LEU A 104 1.22 -1.66 -10.52
C LEU A 104 0.72 -2.71 -11.52
N SER A 105 0.81 -3.97 -11.14
CA SER A 105 0.33 -5.10 -11.94
C SER A 105 -1.20 -5.15 -11.99
N ASP A 106 -1.76 -5.89 -12.97
CA ASP A 106 -3.22 -6.13 -13.02
C ASP A 106 -3.78 -6.71 -11.71
N PRO A 107 -3.08 -7.62 -11.04
CA PRO A 107 -3.42 -8.08 -9.71
C PRO A 107 -3.44 -7.00 -8.63
N ASP A 108 -2.50 -6.07 -8.66
CA ASP A 108 -2.49 -4.93 -7.73
C ASP A 108 -3.73 -4.07 -7.93
N ILE A 109 -4.04 -3.76 -9.20
CA ILE A 109 -5.24 -3.00 -9.56
C ILE A 109 -6.51 -3.75 -9.13
N SER A 110 -6.58 -5.07 -9.34
CA SER A 110 -7.69 -5.90 -8.89
C SER A 110 -7.84 -5.88 -7.37
N SER A 111 -6.73 -5.94 -6.63
CA SER A 111 -6.72 -5.85 -5.17
C SER A 111 -7.13 -4.47 -4.67
N LEU A 112 -6.64 -3.39 -5.31
CA LEU A 112 -7.04 -2.02 -5.05
C LEU A 112 -8.57 -1.87 -5.17
N ARG A 113 -9.16 -2.36 -6.28
CA ARG A 113 -10.61 -2.33 -6.53
C ARG A 113 -11.37 -3.17 -5.52
N ARG A 114 -11.03 -4.44 -5.36
CA ARG A 114 -11.72 -5.40 -4.48
C ARG A 114 -11.73 -4.95 -3.02
N LEU A 115 -10.60 -4.52 -2.51
CA LEU A 115 -10.44 -4.10 -1.12
C LEU A 115 -10.73 -2.61 -0.91
N ARG A 116 -10.95 -1.85 -2.01
CA ARG A 116 -11.25 -0.41 -2.00
C ARG A 116 -10.25 0.37 -1.16
N PHE A 117 -8.98 0.06 -1.32
CA PHE A 117 -7.93 0.80 -0.63
C PHE A 117 -8.02 2.30 -0.91
N ASP A 118 -7.65 3.12 0.06
CA ASP A 118 -7.54 4.57 -0.11
C ASP A 118 -6.53 4.94 -1.21
N ALA A 119 -5.47 4.13 -1.32
CA ALA A 119 -4.44 4.18 -2.35
C ALA A 119 -3.59 2.91 -2.29
N MET A 120 -2.90 2.59 -3.37
CA MET A 120 -1.90 1.54 -3.44
C MET A 120 -0.64 2.08 -4.13
N ALA A 121 0.52 1.83 -3.54
CA ALA A 121 1.81 2.23 -4.11
C ALA A 121 2.73 1.02 -4.26
N ALA A 122 3.35 0.90 -5.43
CA ALA A 122 4.49 0.04 -5.66
C ALA A 122 5.75 0.89 -5.60
N ILE A 123 6.74 0.51 -4.79
CA ILE A 123 8.00 1.22 -4.63
C ILE A 123 9.17 0.28 -4.90
N GLY A 124 10.25 0.81 -5.41
CA GLY A 124 11.46 0.07 -5.73
C GLY A 124 12.66 0.98 -5.90
N ARG A 125 13.74 0.42 -6.43
CA ARG A 125 14.98 1.15 -6.70
C ARG A 125 15.29 1.14 -8.18
N LEU A 126 15.43 2.31 -8.76
CA LEU A 126 15.86 2.49 -10.15
C LEU A 126 17.09 3.38 -10.19
N ALA A 127 18.17 2.88 -10.79
CA ALA A 127 19.47 3.59 -10.88
C ALA A 127 19.96 4.15 -9.52
N GLY A 128 19.72 3.41 -8.43
CA GLY A 128 20.13 3.79 -7.07
C GLY A 128 19.16 4.74 -6.35
N GLU A 129 18.16 5.26 -7.01
CA GLU A 129 17.14 6.12 -6.42
C GLU A 129 15.86 5.35 -6.09
N SER A 130 15.22 5.68 -4.98
CA SER A 130 13.90 5.15 -4.64
C SER A 130 12.84 5.84 -5.49
N VAL A 131 12.10 5.03 -6.24
CA VAL A 131 11.04 5.45 -7.15
C VAL A 131 9.77 4.67 -6.85
N GLY A 132 8.63 5.13 -7.38
CA GLY A 132 7.39 4.39 -7.23
C GLY A 132 6.25 4.92 -8.08
N CYS A 133 5.21 4.12 -8.16
CA CYS A 133 3.91 4.45 -8.74
C CYS A 133 2.83 4.42 -7.67
N LEU A 134 1.80 5.22 -7.89
CA LEU A 134 0.63 5.32 -7.02
C LEU A 134 -0.64 5.09 -7.83
N GLY A 135 -1.44 4.10 -7.43
CA GLY A 135 -2.79 3.88 -7.92
C GLY A 135 -3.84 4.41 -6.93
N PHE A 136 -4.85 5.07 -7.44
CA PHE A 136 -5.96 5.60 -6.65
C PHE A 136 -7.22 5.74 -7.51
N PHE A 137 -8.39 5.81 -6.87
CA PHE A 137 -9.65 5.99 -7.57
C PHE A 137 -9.88 7.45 -7.96
N THR A 138 -10.43 7.68 -9.13
CA THR A 138 -10.92 9.02 -9.54
C THR A 138 -12.26 9.36 -8.89
N GLY A 139 -13.02 8.35 -8.47
CA GLY A 139 -14.39 8.46 -8.00
C GLY A 139 -15.41 8.37 -9.13
N GLU A 140 -14.98 8.04 -10.34
CA GLU A 140 -15.81 7.77 -11.52
C GLU A 140 -15.88 6.26 -11.77
N LYS A 141 -16.75 5.84 -12.67
CA LYS A 141 -16.91 4.45 -13.07
C LYS A 141 -16.52 4.27 -14.53
N GLU A 142 -15.92 3.14 -14.79
CA GLU A 142 -15.70 2.60 -16.14
C GLU A 142 -17.02 2.16 -16.78
N GLU A 143 -17.00 1.87 -18.08
CA GLU A 143 -18.19 1.40 -18.82
C GLU A 143 -18.80 0.11 -18.25
N ASP A 144 -17.97 -0.76 -17.66
CA ASP A 144 -18.40 -2.01 -17.00
C ASP A 144 -18.93 -1.81 -15.57
N GLY A 145 -19.00 -0.56 -15.10
CA GLY A 145 -19.47 -0.20 -13.76
C GLY A 145 -18.42 -0.33 -12.64
N THR A 146 -17.19 -0.76 -12.96
CA THR A 146 -16.08 -0.78 -11.99
C THR A 146 -15.58 0.63 -11.69
N LEU A 147 -14.95 0.81 -10.53
CA LEU A 147 -14.34 2.11 -10.19
C LEU A 147 -13.11 2.35 -11.06
N GLU A 148 -13.06 3.53 -11.66
CA GLU A 148 -11.91 3.97 -12.43
C GLU A 148 -10.70 4.17 -11.53
N VAL A 149 -9.56 3.62 -11.96
CA VAL A 149 -8.27 3.76 -11.28
C VAL A 149 -7.33 4.60 -12.13
N GLN A 150 -6.79 5.63 -11.53
CA GLN A 150 -5.70 6.43 -12.10
C GLN A 150 -4.37 6.00 -11.51
N ILE A 151 -3.34 5.91 -12.37
CA ILE A 151 -1.96 5.62 -11.97
C ILE A 151 -1.12 6.88 -12.17
N PHE A 152 -0.35 7.22 -11.14
CA PHE A 152 0.60 8.33 -11.13
C PHE A 152 2.02 7.79 -10.91
N GLY A 153 2.92 8.14 -11.79
CA GLY A 153 4.31 7.69 -11.75
C GLY A 153 4.72 6.90 -13.01
N PRO A 154 5.93 6.35 -13.07
CA PRO A 154 6.90 6.33 -11.97
C PRO A 154 7.52 7.70 -11.68
N VAL A 155 7.66 8.01 -10.41
CA VAL A 155 8.30 9.23 -9.91
C VAL A 155 9.19 8.91 -8.72
N ARG A 156 10.07 9.83 -8.31
CA ARG A 156 10.85 9.66 -7.08
C ARG A 156 9.90 9.43 -5.89
N ALA A 157 10.27 8.50 -5.02
CA ALA A 157 9.42 8.13 -3.87
C ALA A 157 9.15 9.31 -2.91
N ASP A 158 10.08 10.28 -2.82
CA ASP A 158 9.84 11.49 -2.02
C ASP A 158 8.75 12.40 -2.61
N HIS A 159 8.51 12.37 -3.93
CA HIS A 159 7.37 13.06 -4.53
C HIS A 159 6.05 12.38 -4.15
N LEU A 160 6.01 11.04 -4.17
CA LEU A 160 4.83 10.30 -3.70
C LEU A 160 4.50 10.63 -2.24
N ASN A 161 5.53 10.73 -1.39
CA ASN A 161 5.36 11.04 0.03
C ASN A 161 4.81 12.45 0.31
N ARG A 162 4.92 13.37 -0.66
CA ARG A 162 4.34 14.73 -0.56
C ARG A 162 2.87 14.80 -0.99
N ILE A 163 2.34 13.74 -1.60
CA ILE A 163 0.93 13.69 -1.99
C ILE A 163 0.06 13.75 -0.75
N ARG A 164 -0.89 14.69 -0.74
CA ARG A 164 -1.86 14.83 0.34
C ARG A 164 -3.05 13.92 0.10
N LEU A 165 -3.01 12.74 0.71
CA LEU A 165 -4.07 11.73 0.55
C LEU A 165 -5.42 12.18 1.13
N THR A 166 -5.44 12.92 2.23
CA THR A 166 -6.71 13.31 2.89
C THR A 166 -7.66 14.08 1.97
N PRO A 167 -7.24 15.16 1.28
CA PRO A 167 -8.12 15.84 0.33
C PRO A 167 -8.55 14.95 -0.84
N LEU A 168 -7.64 14.10 -1.35
CA LEU A 168 -7.93 13.15 -2.40
C LEU A 168 -9.04 12.17 -1.99
N ILE A 169 -8.87 11.51 -0.85
CA ILE A 169 -9.84 10.55 -0.30
C ILE A 169 -11.19 11.21 -0.04
N GLN A 170 -11.21 12.44 0.48
CA GLN A 170 -12.45 13.19 0.71
C GLN A 170 -13.17 13.52 -0.60
N SER A 171 -12.42 13.87 -1.64
CA SER A 171 -12.97 14.11 -2.98
C SER A 171 -13.60 12.85 -3.57
N ILE A 172 -12.88 11.74 -3.51
CA ILE A 172 -13.35 10.43 -4.00
C ILE A 172 -14.64 10.02 -3.25
N ASN A 173 -14.62 10.03 -1.92
CA ASN A 173 -15.80 9.66 -1.14
C ASN A 173 -17.03 10.56 -1.41
N ARG A 174 -16.83 11.85 -1.68
CA ARG A 174 -17.91 12.75 -2.08
C ARG A 174 -18.51 12.38 -3.42
N ARG A 175 -17.69 12.01 -4.41
CA ARG A 175 -18.16 11.55 -5.74
C ARG A 175 -18.95 10.25 -5.60
N LEU A 176 -18.38 9.23 -4.95
CA LEU A 176 -19.04 7.95 -4.71
C LEU A 176 -20.40 8.08 -3.99
N SER A 177 -20.57 9.12 -3.16
CA SER A 177 -21.83 9.36 -2.44
C SER A 177 -22.89 10.08 -3.27
N ARG A 178 -22.52 10.70 -4.41
CA ARG A 178 -23.44 11.44 -5.29
C ARG A 178 -24.09 10.57 -6.37
N GLU A 179 -23.53 9.41 -6.63
CA GLU A 179 -24.00 8.47 -7.64
C GLU A 179 -25.17 7.56 -7.14
N ARG A 180 -25.84 7.96 -6.07
CA ARG A 180 -27.09 7.39 -5.56
C ARG A 180 -28.28 8.31 -5.96
#